data_1e885f23f503c86244a40ef636b4e8c4
#
_entry.id   1e885f23f503c86244a40ef636b4e8c4
#
_cell.length_a   1.000
_cell.length_b   1.000
_cell.length_c   1.000
_cell.angle_alpha   90.00
_cell.angle_beta   90.00
_cell.angle_gamma   90.00
#
_symmetry.space_group_name_H-M   'P 1'
#
loop_
_entity.id
_entity.type
_entity.pdbx_description
1 polymer ?
#
loop_
_entity_poly.entity_id
_entity_poly.type
_entity_poly.pdbx_seq_one_letter_code
_entity_poly.pdbx_strand_id
1 'polypeptide(L)'
;MTDVRRGDVVLVSFPFVAGGEVERKRRPALIVQSDRYNRRRAAVILVAITSSRMHRELLSKVVVGKDTPEGRQAGLRLDSIVDCQTLVTVPREEIQARLGRFSAETMQRVDRALEDALGLARG
;
A
#
# COMPACT_ATOMS: atom_id res chain seq x y z
N MET A 1 -16.99 6.59 -7.27
CA MET A 1 -15.84 5.83 -6.77
C MET A 1 -15.58 4.66 -7.69
N THR A 2 -14.37 4.49 -8.05
CA THR A 2 -13.96 3.46 -8.98
C THR A 2 -13.81 2.10 -8.31
N ASP A 3 -13.91 1.06 -9.11
CA ASP A 3 -13.57 -0.27 -8.65
C ASP A 3 -12.09 -0.35 -8.33
N VAL A 4 -11.79 -0.96 -7.21
CA VAL A 4 -10.41 -1.20 -6.82
C VAL A 4 -10.12 -2.69 -6.88
N ARG A 5 -8.87 -3.02 -7.14
CA ARG A 5 -8.40 -4.39 -7.20
C ARG A 5 -7.15 -4.55 -6.35
N ARG A 6 -6.97 -5.74 -5.83
CA ARG A 6 -5.73 -6.08 -5.14
C ARG A 6 -4.54 -5.84 -6.08
N GLY A 7 -3.55 -5.11 -5.60
CA GLY A 7 -2.40 -4.71 -6.40
C GLY A 7 -2.48 -3.30 -6.95
N ASP A 8 -3.65 -2.66 -6.88
CA ASP A 8 -3.76 -1.26 -7.28
C ASP A 8 -3.02 -0.37 -6.29
N VAL A 9 -2.26 0.59 -6.83
CA VAL A 9 -1.64 1.65 -6.05
C VAL A 9 -2.55 2.86 -6.17
N VAL A 10 -2.99 3.37 -5.03
CA VAL A 10 -4.02 4.41 -4.97
C VAL A 10 -3.55 5.57 -4.13
N LEU A 11 -4.18 6.71 -4.34
CA LEU A 11 -3.99 7.89 -3.51
C LEU A 11 -5.09 7.94 -2.47
N VAL A 12 -4.71 7.99 -1.21
CA VAL A 12 -5.64 7.91 -0.08
C VAL A 12 -5.33 9.02 0.91
N SER A 13 -6.38 9.55 1.52
CA SER A 13 -6.25 10.48 2.63
C SER A 13 -6.02 9.70 3.92
N PHE A 14 -4.78 9.71 4.41
CA PHE A 14 -4.42 9.03 5.66
C PHE A 14 -4.48 9.97 6.84
N PRO A 15 -5.08 9.55 7.95
CA PRO A 15 -4.90 10.26 9.20
C PRO A 15 -3.53 9.94 9.80
N PHE A 16 -2.88 10.94 10.37
CA PHE A 16 -1.66 10.74 11.15
C PHE A 16 -1.61 11.78 12.26
N VAL A 17 -0.85 11.50 13.28
CA VAL A 17 -0.73 12.39 14.44
C VAL A 17 0.58 13.15 14.34
N ALA A 18 0.49 14.48 14.35
CA ALA A 18 1.65 15.36 14.35
C ALA A 18 1.41 16.46 15.38
N GLY A 19 2.36 16.64 16.29
CA GLY A 19 2.22 17.68 17.32
C GLY A 19 1.00 17.54 18.22
N GLY A 20 0.52 16.32 18.43
CA GLY A 20 -0.64 16.06 19.25
C GLY A 20 -1.97 16.25 18.55
N GLU A 21 -1.96 16.63 17.29
CA GLU A 21 -3.18 16.81 16.50
C GLU A 21 -3.26 15.77 15.39
N VAL A 22 -4.48 15.44 15.00
CA VAL A 22 -4.74 14.54 13.88
C VAL A 22 -4.78 15.37 12.60
N GLU A 23 -3.88 15.06 11.68
CA GLU A 23 -3.86 15.65 10.36
C GLU A 23 -4.15 14.59 9.33
N ARG A 24 -4.61 15.02 8.15
CA ARG A 24 -4.83 14.10 7.04
C ARG A 24 -3.93 14.51 5.88
N LYS A 25 -3.20 13.53 5.35
CA LYS A 25 -2.35 13.73 4.17
C LYS A 25 -2.71 12.74 3.09
N ARG A 26 -2.62 13.20 1.87
CA ARG A 26 -2.73 12.32 0.71
C ARG A 26 -1.43 11.54 0.57
N ARG A 27 -1.54 10.24 0.55
CA ARG A 27 -0.39 9.35 0.41
C ARG A 27 -0.72 8.19 -0.49
N PRO A 28 0.28 7.66 -1.21
CA PRO A 28 0.07 6.43 -1.94
C PRO A 28 -0.09 5.27 -0.95
N ALA A 29 -0.89 4.31 -1.35
CA ALA A 29 -1.13 3.10 -0.60
C ALA A 29 -1.40 1.96 -1.58
N LEU A 30 -1.16 0.74 -1.12
CA LEU A 30 -1.38 -0.45 -1.91
C LEU A 30 -2.61 -1.19 -1.41
N ILE A 31 -3.52 -1.51 -2.33
CA ILE A 31 -4.67 -2.35 -2.03
C ILE A 31 -4.19 -3.79 -1.84
N VAL A 32 -4.36 -4.32 -0.64
CA VAL A 32 -3.99 -5.71 -0.34
C VAL A 32 -5.20 -6.58 -0.06
N GLN A 33 -6.37 -5.99 0.10
CA GLN A 33 -7.60 -6.73 0.31
C GLN A 33 -7.92 -7.63 -0.87
N SER A 34 -8.39 -8.83 -0.57
CA SER A 34 -8.84 -9.77 -1.60
C SER A 34 -9.92 -9.14 -2.49
N ASP A 35 -9.84 -9.42 -3.80
CA ASP A 35 -10.83 -8.91 -4.75
C ASP A 35 -12.24 -9.41 -4.45
N ARG A 36 -12.35 -10.57 -3.81
CA ARG A 36 -13.64 -11.07 -3.33
C ARG A 36 -14.33 -10.04 -2.43
N TYR A 37 -13.58 -9.40 -1.53
CA TYR A 37 -14.11 -8.38 -0.62
C TYR A 37 -14.11 -6.99 -1.24
N ASN A 38 -13.18 -6.71 -2.15
CA ASN A 38 -13.16 -5.44 -2.86
C ASN A 38 -14.47 -5.19 -3.62
N ARG A 39 -15.13 -6.23 -4.06
CA ARG A 39 -16.40 -6.13 -4.77
C ARG A 39 -17.60 -5.98 -3.86
N ARG A 40 -17.49 -6.33 -2.58
CA ARG A 40 -18.64 -6.46 -1.68
C ARG A 40 -18.62 -5.52 -0.50
N ARG A 41 -17.45 -5.05 -0.08
CA ARG A 41 -17.32 -4.29 1.15
C ARG A 41 -17.17 -2.81 0.89
N ALA A 42 -17.73 -2.01 1.80
CA ALA A 42 -17.55 -0.56 1.76
C ALA A 42 -16.17 -0.14 2.27
N ALA A 43 -15.48 -1.03 2.98
CA ALA A 43 -14.16 -0.75 3.52
C ALA A 43 -13.09 -1.54 2.76
N VAL A 44 -11.89 -0.98 2.69
CA VAL A 44 -10.78 -1.58 1.94
C VAL A 44 -9.55 -1.63 2.81
N ILE A 45 -8.91 -2.80 2.86
CA ILE A 45 -7.65 -2.99 3.57
C ILE A 45 -6.50 -2.65 2.64
N LEU A 46 -5.61 -1.78 3.11
CA LEU A 46 -4.45 -1.37 2.35
C LEU A 46 -3.23 -1.26 3.25
N VAL A 47 -2.06 -1.15 2.64
CA VAL A 47 -0.80 -0.89 3.33
C VAL A 47 -0.23 0.43 2.87
N ALA A 48 0.45 1.13 3.77
CA ALA A 48 1.04 2.41 3.47
C ALA A 48 2.25 2.25 2.53
N ILE A 49 2.38 3.18 1.60
CA ILE A 49 3.58 3.34 0.80
C ILE A 49 4.21 4.65 1.25
N THR A 50 5.42 4.59 1.74
CA THR A 50 6.12 5.75 2.28
C THR A 50 7.34 6.06 1.44
N SER A 51 7.67 7.35 1.31
CA SER A 51 8.97 7.74 0.83
C SER A 51 9.86 7.88 2.06
N SER A 52 10.87 7.05 2.18
CA SER A 52 11.72 7.11 3.34
C SER A 52 13.18 7.18 2.95
N ARG A 53 13.87 8.14 3.54
CA ARG A 53 15.33 8.25 3.39
C ARG A 53 16.06 7.38 4.40
N MET A 54 15.35 6.98 5.44
CA MET A 54 15.94 6.24 6.56
C MET A 54 15.19 4.94 6.76
N HIS A 55 15.08 4.17 5.71
CA HIS A 55 14.47 2.87 5.83
C HIS A 55 15.52 1.84 6.22
N ARG A 56 15.07 0.84 6.92
CA ARG A 56 15.84 -0.38 7.13
C ARG A 56 15.22 -1.47 6.29
N GLU A 57 16.08 -2.28 5.71
CA GLU A 57 15.60 -3.48 5.06
C GLU A 57 15.07 -4.43 6.12
N LEU A 58 13.78 -4.65 6.08
CA LEU A 58 13.10 -5.63 6.90
C LEU A 58 12.33 -6.56 5.98
N LEU A 59 12.14 -7.80 6.42
CA LEU A 59 11.38 -8.76 5.64
C LEU A 59 9.93 -8.32 5.42
N SER A 60 9.43 -7.44 6.28
CA SER A 60 8.08 -6.90 6.20
C SER A 60 7.96 -5.66 5.31
N LYS A 61 9.01 -5.28 4.60
CA LYS A 61 9.01 -4.10 3.74
C LYS A 61 9.51 -4.44 2.35
N VAL A 62 8.93 -3.77 1.35
CA VAL A 62 9.33 -3.94 -0.05
C VAL A 62 9.77 -2.59 -0.58
N VAL A 63 11.01 -2.52 -1.03
CA VAL A 63 11.59 -1.29 -1.60
C VAL A 63 11.28 -1.25 -3.09
N VAL A 64 10.75 -0.13 -3.56
CA VAL A 64 10.44 0.08 -4.98
C VAL A 64 10.98 1.43 -5.41
N GLY A 65 11.93 1.43 -6.35
CA GLY A 65 12.49 2.65 -6.90
C GLY A 65 11.55 3.27 -7.93
N LYS A 66 11.43 4.59 -7.91
CA LYS A 66 10.53 5.31 -8.83
C LYS A 66 10.93 5.15 -10.30
N ASP A 67 12.21 4.99 -10.57
CA ASP A 67 12.74 4.87 -11.94
C ASP A 67 12.85 3.43 -12.42
N THR A 68 12.40 2.48 -11.64
CA THR A 68 12.31 1.09 -12.04
C THR A 68 11.02 0.85 -12.84
N PRO A 69 10.95 -0.22 -13.63
CA PRO A 69 9.70 -0.56 -14.30
C PRO A 69 8.52 -0.71 -13.32
N GLU A 70 8.75 -1.33 -12.16
CA GLU A 70 7.73 -1.50 -11.14
C GLU A 70 7.24 -0.15 -10.60
N GLY A 71 8.18 0.76 -10.33
CA GLY A 71 7.84 2.09 -9.81
C GLY A 71 7.04 2.91 -10.81
N ARG A 72 7.44 2.85 -12.07
CA ARG A 72 6.72 3.57 -13.14
C ARG A 72 5.32 2.99 -13.36
N GLN A 73 5.20 1.68 -13.38
CA GLN A 73 3.91 1.02 -13.54
C GLN A 73 2.96 1.34 -12.39
N ALA A 74 3.50 1.49 -11.20
CA ALA A 74 2.73 1.83 -10.01
C ALA A 74 2.43 3.32 -9.89
N GLY A 75 3.01 4.16 -10.74
CA GLY A 75 2.81 5.60 -10.70
C GLY A 75 3.50 6.29 -9.54
N LEU A 76 4.58 5.70 -9.02
CA LEU A 76 5.31 6.27 -7.89
C LEU A 76 6.20 7.43 -8.35
N ARG A 77 6.14 8.53 -7.62
CA ARG A 77 6.93 9.73 -7.90
C ARG A 77 8.22 9.80 -7.09
N LEU A 78 8.33 8.98 -6.07
CA LEU A 78 9.48 8.94 -5.17
C LEU A 78 9.89 7.50 -4.98
N ASP A 79 11.18 7.29 -4.69
CA ASP A 79 11.64 6.00 -4.21
C ASP A 79 10.86 5.68 -2.95
N SER A 80 10.28 4.50 -2.90
CA SER A 80 9.23 4.20 -1.94
C SER A 80 9.46 2.87 -1.25
N ILE A 81 8.81 2.74 -0.10
CA ILE A 81 8.78 1.51 0.68
C ILE A 81 7.33 1.14 0.89
N VAL A 82 6.98 -0.08 0.49
CA VAL A 82 5.69 -0.68 0.84
C VAL A 82 5.85 -1.24 2.25
N ASP A 83 5.20 -0.61 3.20
CA ASP A 83 5.36 -0.95 4.62
C ASP A 83 4.23 -1.87 5.07
N CYS A 84 4.49 -3.17 5.05
CA CYS A 84 3.49 -4.17 5.39
C CYS A 84 3.20 -4.26 6.90
N GLN A 85 3.90 -3.50 7.72
CA GLN A 85 3.55 -3.35 9.14
C GLN A 85 2.49 -2.27 9.36
N THR A 86 2.24 -1.43 8.35
CA THR A 86 1.24 -0.38 8.46
C THR A 86 0.04 -0.76 7.59
N LEU A 87 -0.79 -1.64 8.14
CA LEU A 87 -2.07 -1.99 7.55
C LEU A 87 -3.15 -1.06 8.07
N VAL A 88 -3.97 -0.56 7.16
CA VAL A 88 -5.06 0.35 7.49
C VAL A 88 -6.30 -0.07 6.73
N THR A 89 -7.43 -0.03 7.39
CA THR A 89 -8.72 -0.23 6.74
C THR A 89 -9.39 1.14 6.62
N VAL A 90 -9.73 1.51 5.40
CA VAL A 90 -10.34 2.81 5.12
C VAL A 90 -11.68 2.64 4.44
N PRO A 91 -12.62 3.58 4.62
CA PRO A 91 -13.80 3.60 3.78
C PRO A 91 -13.40 3.78 2.31
N ARG A 92 -14.14 3.15 1.41
CA ARG A 92 -13.86 3.24 -0.02
C ARG A 92 -13.84 4.68 -0.51
N GLU A 93 -14.64 5.54 0.08
CA GLU A 93 -14.73 6.96 -0.28
C GLU A 93 -13.42 7.72 -0.04
N GLU A 94 -12.55 7.21 0.81
CA GLU A 94 -11.26 7.84 1.07
C GLU A 94 -10.23 7.58 -0.03
N ILE A 95 -10.53 6.68 -0.95
CA ILE A 95 -9.67 6.41 -2.10
C ILE A 95 -9.98 7.44 -3.17
N GLN A 96 -9.02 8.30 -3.45
CA GLN A 96 -9.23 9.48 -4.30
C GLN A 96 -8.87 9.25 -5.75
N ALA A 97 -7.86 8.40 -6.00
CA ALA A 97 -7.41 8.15 -7.35
C ALA A 97 -6.62 6.85 -7.40
N ARG A 98 -6.57 6.26 -8.58
CA ARG A 98 -5.68 5.15 -8.86
C ARG A 98 -4.44 5.71 -9.54
N LEU A 99 -3.26 5.44 -8.97
CA LEU A 99 -1.99 5.90 -9.51
C LEU A 99 -1.38 4.91 -10.49
N GLY A 100 -1.61 3.63 -10.26
CA GLY A 100 -1.05 2.58 -11.07
C GLY A 100 -1.31 1.22 -10.45
N ARG A 101 -0.43 0.27 -10.74
CA ARG A 101 -0.61 -1.10 -10.31
C ARG A 101 0.75 -1.80 -10.21
N PHE A 102 0.91 -2.63 -9.20
CA PHE A 102 2.07 -3.52 -9.13
C PHE A 102 1.86 -4.78 -9.97
N SER A 103 2.95 -5.27 -10.52
CA SER A 103 2.96 -6.54 -11.25
C SER A 103 2.72 -7.72 -10.31
N ALA A 104 2.40 -8.87 -10.90
CA ALA A 104 2.26 -10.11 -10.14
C ALA A 104 3.54 -10.46 -9.37
N GLU A 105 4.71 -10.22 -9.97
CA GLU A 105 5.99 -10.46 -9.29
C GLU A 105 6.17 -9.59 -8.06
N THR A 106 5.87 -8.30 -8.19
CA THR A 106 5.97 -7.38 -7.06
C THR A 106 4.97 -7.77 -5.98
N MET A 107 3.76 -8.16 -6.38
CA MET A 107 2.75 -8.61 -5.42
C MET A 107 3.16 -9.88 -4.68
N GLN A 108 3.92 -10.78 -5.30
CA GLN A 108 4.47 -11.95 -4.59
C GLN A 108 5.45 -11.51 -3.49
N ARG A 109 6.26 -10.49 -3.76
CA ARG A 109 7.15 -9.93 -2.74
C ARG A 109 6.36 -9.30 -1.60
N VAL A 110 5.28 -8.60 -1.94
CA VAL A 110 4.39 -8.02 -0.94
C VAL A 110 3.73 -9.12 -0.10
N ASP A 111 3.29 -10.20 -0.73
CA ASP A 111 2.68 -11.32 -0.01
C ASP A 111 3.64 -11.91 1.04
N ARG A 112 4.89 -12.09 0.67
CA ARG A 112 5.91 -12.58 1.62
C ARG A 112 6.15 -11.60 2.76
N ALA A 113 6.16 -10.31 2.43
CA ALA A 113 6.33 -9.28 3.44
C ALA A 113 5.13 -9.23 4.40
N LEU A 114 3.93 -9.43 3.89
CA LEU A 114 2.71 -9.52 4.71
C LEU A 114 2.74 -10.75 5.61
N GLU A 115 3.16 -11.89 5.08
CA GLU A 115 3.31 -13.11 5.87
C GLU A 115 4.29 -12.89 7.02
N ASP A 116 5.40 -12.22 6.75
CA ASP A 116 6.39 -11.90 7.78
C ASP A 116 5.81 -10.92 8.82
N ALA A 117 5.17 -9.87 8.36
CA ALA A 117 4.62 -8.85 9.25
C ALA A 117 3.53 -9.41 10.18
N LEU A 118 2.74 -10.35 9.68
CA LEU A 118 1.60 -10.91 10.40
C LEU A 118 1.92 -12.23 11.11
N GLY A 119 3.12 -12.75 10.91
CA GLY A 119 3.51 -14.02 11.51
C GLY A 119 2.76 -15.21 10.96
N LEU A 120 2.39 -15.19 9.69
CA LEU A 120 1.64 -16.27 9.08
C LEU A 120 2.56 -17.42 8.72
N ALA A 121 2.14 -18.63 9.03
CA ALA A 121 2.90 -19.83 8.66
C ALA A 121 2.85 -20.00 7.14
N ARG A 122 3.99 -20.37 6.58
CA ARG A 122 4.11 -20.69 5.16
C ARG A 122 4.22 -22.20 5.04
N GLY A 123 3.24 -22.76 4.41
CA GLY A 123 3.19 -24.21 4.21
C GLY A 123 4.22 -24.71 3.22
#